data_8bdab104d66d08541401ca5e58ee4776
#
_entry.id   8bdab104d66d08541401ca5e58ee4776
#
_cell.length_a   1.000
_cell.length_b   1.000
_cell.length_c   1.000
_cell.angle_alpha   90.00
_cell.angle_beta   90.00
_cell.angle_gamma   90.00
#
_symmetry.space_group_name_H-M   'P 1'
#
loop_
_entity.id
_entity.type
_entity.pdbx_description
1 polymer ?
#
loop_
_entity_poly.entity_id
_entity_poly.type
_entity_poly.pdbx_seq_one_letter_code
_entity_poly.pdbx_strand_id
1 'polypeptide(L)'
;MTQETPQAAHWESVELETVNPHMQRRIVTGEHMTVARIYLKEGFVVPLHSHVHEQITQVISGRMRFWFGADKSRVEEYGPGDLVVIPSNLPHEALAISDVEEMDMWSPRRDDWLDGTDDYLRG
;
A
#
# COMPACT_ATOMS: atom_id res chain seq x y z
N MET A 1 -15.26 0.34 19.89
CA MET A 1 -16.65 0.36 19.41
C MET A 1 -16.81 -0.60 18.25
N THR A 2 -17.80 -1.44 18.29
CA THR A 2 -18.09 -2.39 17.23
C THR A 2 -19.08 -1.78 16.25
N GLN A 3 -18.80 -1.93 14.95
CA GLN A 3 -19.76 -1.53 13.91
C GLN A 3 -20.86 -2.59 13.82
N GLU A 4 -22.10 -2.18 14.04
CA GLU A 4 -23.23 -3.09 14.04
C GLU A 4 -23.91 -3.21 12.67
N THR A 5 -23.66 -2.26 11.76
CA THR A 5 -24.23 -2.25 10.42
C THR A 5 -23.13 -2.26 9.37
N PRO A 6 -23.30 -3.02 8.28
CA PRO A 6 -22.36 -2.96 7.18
C PRO A 6 -22.32 -1.56 6.57
N GLN A 7 -21.15 -1.16 6.11
CA GLN A 7 -20.97 0.05 5.35
C GLN A 7 -20.44 -0.32 3.96
N ALA A 8 -21.01 0.30 2.94
CA ALA A 8 -20.66 0.00 1.57
C ALA A 8 -20.06 1.23 0.90
N ALA A 9 -19.15 0.98 -0.04
CA ALA A 9 -18.53 2.02 -0.85
C ALA A 9 -18.25 1.45 -2.24
N HIS A 10 -18.09 2.34 -3.19
CA HIS A 10 -17.59 2.01 -4.52
C HIS A 10 -16.27 2.76 -4.72
N TRP A 11 -15.27 2.09 -5.29
CA TRP A 11 -13.94 2.72 -5.43
C TRP A 11 -13.98 4.11 -6.04
N GLU A 12 -14.81 4.31 -7.07
CA GLU A 12 -14.92 5.62 -7.72
C GLU A 12 -15.55 6.70 -6.84
N SER A 13 -16.27 6.29 -5.77
CA SER A 13 -16.86 7.21 -4.80
C SER A 13 -15.96 7.49 -3.62
N VAL A 14 -14.86 6.74 -3.48
CA VAL A 14 -13.86 6.97 -2.44
C VAL A 14 -12.96 8.10 -2.87
N GLU A 15 -12.69 9.05 -1.95
CA GLU A 15 -11.84 10.19 -2.23
C GLU A 15 -10.48 9.76 -2.77
N LEU A 16 -10.05 10.40 -3.87
CA LEU A 16 -8.71 10.23 -4.41
C LEU A 16 -7.79 11.25 -3.76
N GLU A 17 -6.88 10.77 -2.94
CA GLU A 17 -5.89 11.60 -2.27
C GLU A 17 -4.60 11.63 -3.09
N THR A 18 -4.08 12.83 -3.35
CA THR A 18 -2.75 13.00 -3.93
C THR A 18 -1.74 13.16 -2.80
N VAL A 19 -0.93 12.12 -2.59
CA VAL A 19 0.05 12.09 -1.49
C VAL A 19 1.29 12.90 -1.88
N ASN A 20 1.73 12.73 -3.13
CA ASN A 20 2.85 13.45 -3.73
C ASN A 20 2.66 13.42 -5.25
N PRO A 21 3.52 14.10 -6.06
CA PRO A 21 3.32 14.16 -7.51
C PRO A 21 3.31 12.80 -8.23
N HIS A 22 3.78 11.73 -7.58
CA HIS A 22 3.92 10.40 -8.20
C HIS A 22 3.02 9.35 -7.57
N MET A 23 2.26 9.71 -6.51
CA MET A 23 1.44 8.75 -5.79
C MET A 23 0.07 9.32 -5.45
N GLN A 24 -0.96 8.58 -5.85
CA GLN A 24 -2.34 8.83 -5.44
C GLN A 24 -2.91 7.56 -4.81
N ARG A 25 -3.92 7.72 -3.96
CA ARG A 25 -4.54 6.57 -3.29
C ARG A 25 -5.99 6.82 -2.91
N ARG A 26 -6.74 5.73 -2.78
CA ARG A 26 -8.10 5.69 -2.26
C ARG A 26 -8.10 4.71 -1.09
N ILE A 27 -8.61 5.11 0.06
CA ILE A 27 -8.52 4.33 1.30
C ILE A 27 -9.94 4.01 1.79
N VAL A 28 -10.15 2.73 2.12
CA VAL A 28 -11.34 2.27 2.84
C VAL A 28 -10.86 1.56 4.09
N THR A 29 -11.41 1.93 5.24
CA THR A 29 -10.97 1.36 6.51
C THR A 29 -12.14 0.84 7.33
N GLY A 30 -11.92 -0.31 7.97
CA GLY A 30 -12.78 -0.84 9.01
C GLY A 30 -12.16 -0.60 10.38
N GLU A 31 -12.67 -1.31 11.38
CA GLU A 31 -12.16 -1.23 12.75
C GLU A 31 -10.79 -1.89 12.88
N HIS A 32 -10.57 -2.98 12.16
CA HIS A 32 -9.38 -3.83 12.33
C HIS A 32 -8.48 -3.92 11.10
N MET A 33 -8.91 -3.39 9.97
CA MET A 33 -8.14 -3.49 8.75
C MET A 33 -8.40 -2.32 7.81
N THR A 34 -7.43 -2.06 6.95
CA THR A 34 -7.49 -1.03 5.92
C THR A 34 -7.22 -1.67 4.56
N VAL A 35 -7.96 -1.24 3.54
CA VAL A 35 -7.67 -1.57 2.16
C VAL A 35 -7.51 -0.28 1.36
N ALA A 36 -6.56 -0.27 0.42
CA ALA A 36 -6.34 0.90 -0.44
C ALA A 36 -6.10 0.49 -1.88
N ARG A 37 -6.59 1.30 -2.80
CA ARG A 37 -6.17 1.29 -4.21
C ARG A 37 -5.14 2.39 -4.35
N ILE A 38 -3.98 2.02 -4.90
CA ILE A 38 -2.81 2.90 -4.97
C ILE A 38 -2.38 3.01 -6.42
N TYR A 39 -2.09 4.24 -6.85
CA TYR A 39 -1.67 4.57 -8.21
C TYR A 39 -0.30 5.21 -8.14
N LEU A 40 0.70 4.55 -8.73
CA LEU A 40 2.08 5.00 -8.72
C LEU A 40 2.53 5.30 -10.14
N LYS A 41 3.29 6.37 -10.31
CA LYS A 41 3.92 6.67 -11.59
C LYS A 41 5.26 5.95 -11.71
N GLU A 42 5.62 5.60 -12.94
CA GLU A 42 6.89 4.96 -13.26
C GLU A 42 8.05 5.70 -12.59
N GLY A 43 8.94 4.93 -11.98
CA GLY A 43 10.14 5.44 -11.32
C GLY A 43 9.95 5.82 -9.86
N PHE A 44 8.71 5.84 -9.34
CA PHE A 44 8.49 6.18 -7.94
C PHE A 44 9.01 5.08 -7.03
N VAL A 45 9.76 5.49 -6.00
CA VAL A 45 10.28 4.58 -4.98
C VAL A 45 9.54 4.83 -3.67
N VAL A 46 8.96 3.77 -3.11
CA VAL A 46 8.52 3.75 -1.71
C VAL A 46 9.74 3.35 -0.91
N PRO A 47 10.33 4.26 -0.10
CA PRO A 47 11.60 3.99 0.56
C PRO A 47 11.50 2.85 1.58
N LEU A 48 12.66 2.27 1.90
CA LEU A 48 12.75 1.19 2.88
C LEU A 48 12.09 1.60 4.19
N HIS A 49 11.13 0.80 4.64
CA HIS A 49 10.37 1.04 5.86
C HIS A 49 9.87 -0.28 6.41
N SER A 50 9.42 -0.26 7.64
CA SER A 50 8.73 -1.40 8.26
C SER A 50 7.57 -0.89 9.10
N HIS A 51 6.60 -1.76 9.34
CA HIS A 51 5.44 -1.45 10.17
C HIS A 51 4.91 -2.72 10.82
N VAL A 52 4.21 -2.53 11.93
CA VAL A 52 3.62 -3.65 12.69
C VAL A 52 2.55 -4.38 11.88
N HIS A 53 1.94 -3.71 10.92
CA HIS A 53 0.86 -4.26 10.11
C HIS A 53 1.34 -5.41 9.23
N GLU A 54 0.60 -6.51 9.24
CA GLU A 54 0.71 -7.49 8.17
C GLU A 54 0.09 -6.87 6.90
N GLN A 55 0.71 -7.10 5.75
CA GLN A 55 0.29 -6.50 4.50
C GLN A 55 0.13 -7.56 3.42
N ILE A 56 -0.96 -7.46 2.65
CA ILE A 56 -1.10 -8.22 1.41
C ILE A 56 -1.20 -7.22 0.28
N THR A 57 -0.32 -7.36 -0.71
CA THR A 57 -0.29 -6.50 -1.90
C THR A 57 -0.67 -7.32 -3.12
N GLN A 58 -1.59 -6.79 -3.92
CA GLN A 58 -1.92 -7.34 -5.24
C GLN A 58 -1.63 -6.29 -6.31
N VAL A 59 -0.82 -6.64 -7.31
CA VAL A 59 -0.63 -5.80 -8.48
C VAL A 59 -1.82 -5.99 -9.42
N ILE A 60 -2.49 -4.91 -9.77
CA ILE A 60 -3.61 -4.93 -10.71
C ILE A 60 -3.13 -4.65 -12.12
N SER A 61 -2.27 -3.65 -12.30
CA SER A 61 -1.65 -3.32 -13.58
C SER A 61 -0.25 -2.76 -13.37
N GLY A 62 0.60 -2.90 -14.37
CA GLY A 62 2.00 -2.48 -14.29
C GLY A 62 2.90 -3.52 -13.64
N ARG A 63 4.13 -3.12 -13.32
CA ARG A 63 5.12 -3.99 -12.69
C ARG A 63 5.82 -3.27 -11.56
N MET A 64 6.09 -4.02 -10.48
CA MET A 64 6.80 -3.52 -9.29
C MET A 64 7.99 -4.42 -8.99
N ARG A 65 9.04 -3.80 -8.43
CA ARG A 65 10.17 -4.52 -7.83
C ARG A 65 10.17 -4.23 -6.34
N PHE A 66 10.29 -5.29 -5.54
CA PHE A 66 10.38 -5.18 -4.08
C PHE A 66 11.74 -5.67 -3.61
N TRP A 67 12.27 -5.02 -2.58
CA TRP A 67 13.43 -5.46 -1.81
C TRP A 67 12.97 -5.72 -0.39
N PHE A 68 13.31 -6.90 0.13
CA PHE A 68 12.92 -7.31 1.47
C PHE A 68 14.14 -7.51 2.35
N GLY A 69 13.97 -7.19 3.67
CA GLY A 69 14.99 -7.28 4.67
C GLY A 69 15.71 -5.96 4.88
N ALA A 70 16.32 -5.80 6.06
CA ALA A 70 17.03 -4.57 6.39
C ALA A 70 18.22 -4.30 5.45
N ASP A 71 18.81 -5.38 4.91
CA ASP A 71 19.93 -5.31 3.97
C ASP A 71 19.46 -5.36 2.50
N LYS A 72 18.14 -5.45 2.26
CA LYS A 72 17.53 -5.53 0.93
C LYS A 72 18.05 -6.71 0.11
N SER A 73 18.41 -7.82 0.76
CA SER A 73 19.06 -8.96 0.11
C SER A 73 18.11 -9.79 -0.75
N ARG A 74 16.81 -9.77 -0.46
CA ARG A 74 15.82 -10.51 -1.25
C ARG A 74 15.12 -9.56 -2.19
N VAL A 75 15.20 -9.83 -3.50
CA VAL A 75 14.61 -9.01 -4.55
C VAL A 75 13.57 -9.83 -5.31
N GLU A 76 12.37 -9.30 -5.47
CA GLU A 76 11.28 -9.95 -6.19
C GLU A 76 10.58 -8.95 -7.10
N GLU A 77 10.08 -9.42 -8.25
CA GLU A 77 9.26 -8.59 -9.15
C GLU A 77 7.87 -9.19 -9.28
N TYR A 78 6.86 -8.31 -9.33
CA TYR A 78 5.47 -8.68 -9.41
C TYR A 78 4.78 -7.94 -10.54
N GLY A 79 3.91 -8.64 -11.26
CA GLY A 79 3.08 -8.11 -12.33
C GLY A 79 1.61 -8.37 -12.08
N PRO A 80 0.74 -8.03 -13.05
CA PRO A 80 -0.72 -8.14 -12.88
C PRO A 80 -1.15 -9.52 -12.41
N GLY A 81 -1.94 -9.55 -11.34
CA GLY A 81 -2.45 -10.78 -10.73
C GLY A 81 -1.55 -11.39 -9.67
N ASP A 82 -0.32 -10.92 -9.52
CA ASP A 82 0.56 -11.42 -8.47
C ASP A 82 0.16 -10.84 -7.12
N LEU A 83 0.26 -11.68 -6.09
CA LEU A 83 0.02 -11.28 -4.71
C LEU A 83 1.25 -11.61 -3.88
N VAL A 84 1.54 -10.76 -2.89
CA VAL A 84 2.59 -11.01 -1.92
C VAL A 84 2.07 -10.74 -0.52
N VAL A 85 2.39 -11.64 0.42
CA VAL A 85 2.12 -11.44 1.86
C VAL A 85 3.41 -10.96 2.50
N ILE A 86 3.35 -9.75 3.08
CA ILE A 86 4.50 -9.14 3.75
C ILE A 86 4.26 -9.24 5.25
N PRO A 87 5.07 -10.07 5.97
CA PRO A 87 4.91 -10.23 7.41
C PRO A 87 5.10 -8.92 8.19
N SER A 88 4.50 -8.87 9.37
CA SER A 88 4.70 -7.77 10.32
C SER A 88 6.18 -7.50 10.53
N ASN A 89 6.55 -6.23 10.50
CA ASN A 89 7.90 -5.73 10.79
C ASN A 89 9.00 -6.14 9.80
N LEU A 90 8.66 -6.81 8.70
CA LEU A 90 9.65 -7.10 7.66
C LEU A 90 9.96 -5.82 6.88
N PRO A 91 11.21 -5.32 6.91
CA PRO A 91 11.56 -4.14 6.10
C PRO A 91 11.35 -4.40 4.62
N HIS A 92 10.79 -3.42 3.92
CA HIS A 92 10.56 -3.54 2.49
C HIS A 92 10.65 -2.18 1.80
N GLU A 93 11.08 -2.22 0.55
CA GLU A 93 11.17 -1.08 -0.35
C GLU A 93 10.55 -1.48 -1.67
N ALA A 94 9.93 -0.55 -2.39
CA ALA A 94 9.28 -0.86 -3.65
C ALA A 94 9.60 0.20 -4.72
N LEU A 95 9.73 -0.27 -5.96
CA LEU A 95 9.92 0.58 -7.14
C LEU A 95 8.80 0.29 -8.13
N ALA A 96 8.13 1.34 -8.61
CA ALA A 96 7.23 1.23 -9.75
C ALA A 96 8.08 1.19 -11.03
N ILE A 97 8.22 0.00 -11.62
CA ILE A 97 8.99 -0.17 -12.86
C ILE A 97 8.28 0.50 -14.03
N SER A 98 6.95 0.50 -14.01
CA SER A 98 6.07 1.22 -14.93
C SER A 98 5.04 1.95 -14.10
N ASP A 99 4.07 2.61 -14.74
CA ASP A 99 2.89 3.06 -14.02
C ASP A 99 2.19 1.85 -13.42
N VAL A 100 1.75 1.96 -12.17
CA VAL A 100 1.20 0.83 -11.40
C VAL A 100 -0.12 1.22 -10.79
N GLU A 101 -1.06 0.27 -10.84
CA GLU A 101 -2.22 0.25 -9.96
C GLU A 101 -2.11 -0.99 -9.09
N GLU A 102 -2.18 -0.82 -7.78
CA GLU A 102 -2.11 -1.92 -6.83
C GLU A 102 -3.21 -1.81 -5.78
N MET A 103 -3.54 -2.93 -5.15
CA MET A 103 -4.43 -2.97 -3.99
C MET A 103 -3.66 -3.52 -2.82
N ASP A 104 -3.62 -2.77 -1.73
CA ASP A 104 -2.95 -3.17 -0.49
C ASP A 104 -3.97 -3.33 0.62
N MET A 105 -3.76 -4.35 1.45
CA MET A 105 -4.59 -4.63 2.63
C MET A 105 -3.68 -4.76 3.83
N TRP A 106 -4.08 -4.16 4.95
CA TRP A 106 -3.30 -4.19 6.20
C TRP A 106 -4.17 -4.54 7.39
N SER A 107 -3.60 -5.27 8.34
CA SER A 107 -4.16 -5.49 9.66
C SER A 107 -3.02 -5.43 10.69
N PRO A 108 -3.17 -4.65 11.78
CA PRO A 108 -4.28 -3.74 12.10
C PRO A 108 -4.40 -2.59 11.10
N ARG A 109 -5.41 -1.74 11.27
CA ARG A 109 -5.66 -0.65 10.32
C ARG A 109 -4.53 0.38 10.33
N ARG A 110 -4.37 1.07 9.20
CA ARG A 110 -3.30 2.05 9.00
C ARG A 110 -3.70 3.44 9.54
N ASP A 111 -3.62 3.63 10.86
CA ASP A 111 -3.92 4.92 11.48
C ASP A 111 -3.03 6.05 10.95
N ASP A 112 -1.76 5.75 10.66
CA ASP A 112 -0.81 6.72 10.10
C ASP A 112 -1.24 7.24 8.73
N TRP A 113 -1.87 6.39 7.91
CA TRP A 113 -2.42 6.80 6.61
C TRP A 113 -3.70 7.59 6.76
N LEU A 114 -4.47 7.30 7.80
CA LEU A 114 -5.75 7.98 8.05
C LEU A 114 -5.57 9.38 8.62
N ASP A 115 -4.53 9.58 9.45
CA ASP A 115 -4.27 10.86 10.10
C ASP A 115 -3.15 11.68 9.46
N GLY A 116 -2.54 11.17 8.38
CA GLY A 116 -1.52 11.88 7.63
C GLY A 116 -0.13 11.89 8.26
N THR A 117 0.15 10.96 9.17
CA THR A 117 1.47 10.83 9.80
C THR A 117 2.41 9.86 9.09
N ASP A 118 2.11 9.53 7.83
CA ASP A 118 2.91 8.66 6.98
C ASP A 118 4.04 9.44 6.28
N ASP A 119 4.94 10.00 7.07
CA ASP A 119 5.99 10.92 6.61
C ASP A 119 6.92 10.34 5.55
N TYR A 120 7.15 9.02 5.58
CA TYR A 120 8.03 8.34 4.61
C TYR A 120 7.51 8.46 3.16
N LEU A 121 6.24 8.74 2.96
CA LEU A 121 5.64 8.96 1.65
C LEU A 121 5.53 10.43 1.28
N ARG A 122 5.58 11.31 2.26
CA ARG A 122 5.33 12.75 2.04
C ARG A 122 6.61 13.56 1.86
N GLY A 123 7.72 12.92 2.06
CA GLY A 123 8.98 13.47 1.76
C GLY A 123 9.66 14.27 2.73
#